data_b31eb872e77f1726abbdb5f033927e95
#
_entry.id   b31eb872e77f1726abbdb5f033927e95
#
_cell.length_a   1.000
_cell.length_b   1.000
_cell.length_c   1.000
_cell.angle_alpha   90.00
_cell.angle_beta   90.00
_cell.angle_gamma   90.00
#
_symmetry.space_group_name_H-M   'P 1'
#
loop_
_entity.id
_entity.type
_entity.pdbx_description
1 polymer ?
#
loop_
_entity_poly.entity_id
_entity_poly.type
_entity_poly.pdbx_seq_one_letter_code
_entity_poly.pdbx_strand_id
1 'polypeptide(L)'
;MREASVLQLGLGWFPETHGGAENVFYHLARHLPRQGIAVDGLVLGSIRATLDGGARIDSFAPPTASLPRRLAAARTAVAGALRRQAPDLVASHFALTAVAALPALRNRPLVVHFHGPWALESAAEGAGALSVRLKFLIERLVYDRGSRFIVLSRSFATLLADRYGVPPERIDRVPGGVEADRYDLPDSRRDARARLGWPQGRPVVLTVRRLVKRMGLAALVDSMAELRRRVPDALLVVAGRGPEAAALQDRIGALGLEDHVRLLGFVPDANLPLAYRAADLCVMPSQALEGFGLTALESLAAGTPVLVTPIGGLPEVVEGLDGDLVLAGTDARAIGIGVAEALTGIRRLPSADACRSLVRTRFDWPVIAARTAAVYRGALS
;
A
#
# COMPACT_ATOMS: atom_id res chain seq x y z
N MET A 1 -8.88 -20.75 -26.58
CA MET A 1 -9.69 -20.39 -25.40
C MET A 1 -10.03 -18.91 -25.51
N ARG A 2 -11.29 -18.49 -25.28
CA ARG A 2 -11.65 -17.07 -25.24
C ARG A 2 -10.89 -16.41 -24.09
N GLU A 3 -10.32 -15.25 -24.32
CA GLU A 3 -9.67 -14.43 -23.30
C GLU A 3 -10.71 -14.01 -22.25
N ALA A 4 -10.42 -14.24 -20.96
CA ALA A 4 -11.32 -13.82 -19.90
C ALA A 4 -11.30 -12.29 -19.76
N SER A 5 -12.43 -11.68 -19.41
CA SER A 5 -12.58 -10.24 -19.30
C SER A 5 -13.04 -9.79 -17.93
N VAL A 6 -12.45 -8.73 -17.41
CA VAL A 6 -12.77 -8.16 -16.11
C VAL A 6 -13.15 -6.70 -16.21
N LEU A 7 -14.21 -6.30 -15.48
CA LEU A 7 -14.49 -4.91 -15.17
C LEU A 7 -13.97 -4.58 -13.78
N GLN A 8 -12.92 -3.78 -13.69
CA GLN A 8 -12.37 -3.31 -12.42
C GLN A 8 -13.06 -2.02 -11.96
N LEU A 9 -13.43 -1.96 -10.68
CA LEU A 9 -14.06 -0.81 -10.03
C LEU A 9 -13.10 -0.24 -8.97
N GLY A 10 -12.55 0.96 -9.21
CA GLY A 10 -11.63 1.64 -8.31
C GLY A 10 -12.24 2.83 -7.59
N LEU A 11 -11.53 3.32 -6.56
CA LEU A 11 -11.88 4.56 -5.86
C LEU A 11 -11.33 5.78 -6.60
N GLY A 12 -10.09 5.71 -7.08
CA GLY A 12 -9.39 6.77 -7.78
C GLY A 12 -8.45 6.20 -8.84
N TRP A 13 -7.75 7.08 -9.52
CA TRP A 13 -6.78 6.76 -10.54
C TRP A 13 -5.38 7.24 -10.18
N PHE A 14 -4.39 6.34 -10.19
CA PHE A 14 -2.98 6.72 -10.09
C PHE A 14 -2.46 7.21 -11.47
N PRO A 15 -1.74 8.35 -11.56
CA PRO A 15 -1.20 9.16 -10.47
C PRO A 15 -2.08 10.36 -10.02
N GLU A 16 -3.32 10.52 -10.50
CA GLU A 16 -4.20 11.62 -10.05
C GLU A 16 -4.47 11.53 -8.54
N THR A 17 -4.62 10.31 -8.03
CA THR A 17 -4.81 10.01 -6.61
C THR A 17 -3.74 9.05 -6.14
N HIS A 18 -2.99 9.44 -5.11
CA HIS A 18 -1.92 8.63 -4.53
C HIS A 18 -2.46 7.81 -3.36
N GLY A 19 -2.48 6.49 -3.51
CA GLY A 19 -2.89 5.54 -2.48
C GLY A 19 -2.50 4.11 -2.86
N GLY A 20 -2.46 3.22 -1.86
CA GLY A 20 -2.11 1.82 -2.10
C GLY A 20 -3.08 1.09 -3.00
N ALA A 21 -4.40 1.33 -2.82
CA ALA A 21 -5.44 0.71 -3.63
C ALA A 21 -5.42 1.20 -5.09
N GLU A 22 -5.21 2.50 -5.30
CA GLU A 22 -5.10 3.13 -6.62
C GLU A 22 -3.86 2.63 -7.36
N ASN A 23 -2.74 2.49 -6.65
CA ASN A 23 -1.50 1.94 -7.20
C ASN A 23 -1.70 0.48 -7.65
N VAL A 24 -2.33 -0.37 -6.81
CA VAL A 24 -2.63 -1.76 -7.16
C VAL A 24 -3.58 -1.83 -8.37
N PHE A 25 -4.64 -1.03 -8.39
CA PHE A 25 -5.56 -0.98 -9.53
C PHE A 25 -4.83 -0.63 -10.83
N TYR A 26 -4.01 0.43 -10.81
CA TYR A 26 -3.25 0.90 -11.95
C TYR A 26 -2.33 -0.18 -12.53
N HIS A 27 -1.53 -0.81 -11.67
CA HIS A 27 -0.58 -1.82 -12.12
C HIS A 27 -1.27 -3.11 -12.58
N LEU A 28 -2.35 -3.54 -11.93
CA LEU A 28 -3.14 -4.67 -12.41
C LEU A 28 -3.76 -4.37 -13.79
N ALA A 29 -4.27 -3.16 -14.02
CA ALA A 29 -4.77 -2.78 -15.34
C ALA A 29 -3.70 -2.85 -16.43
N ARG A 30 -2.43 -2.56 -16.12
CA ARG A 30 -1.30 -2.65 -17.06
C ARG A 30 -0.78 -4.07 -17.28
N HIS A 31 -0.82 -4.92 -16.26
CA HIS A 31 -0.15 -6.22 -16.31
C HIS A 31 -1.09 -7.41 -16.55
N LEU A 32 -2.37 -7.33 -16.22
CA LEU A 32 -3.34 -8.39 -16.45
C LEU A 32 -3.54 -8.73 -17.93
N PRO A 33 -3.54 -7.76 -18.88
CA PRO A 33 -3.63 -8.10 -20.31
C PRO A 33 -2.51 -9.03 -20.76
N ARG A 34 -1.29 -8.89 -20.24
CA ARG A 34 -0.17 -9.80 -20.52
C ARG A 34 -0.38 -11.21 -19.94
N GLN A 35 -1.34 -11.37 -19.04
CA GLN A 35 -1.75 -12.65 -18.46
C GLN A 35 -3.00 -13.23 -19.16
N GLY A 36 -3.43 -12.68 -20.30
CA GLY A 36 -4.62 -13.12 -21.04
C GLY A 36 -5.94 -12.78 -20.32
N ILE A 37 -5.99 -11.64 -19.63
CA ILE A 37 -7.20 -11.09 -19.02
C ILE A 37 -7.45 -9.68 -19.62
N ALA A 38 -8.50 -9.55 -20.43
CA ALA A 38 -8.90 -8.25 -20.94
C ALA A 38 -9.46 -7.39 -19.80
N VAL A 39 -9.01 -6.13 -19.70
CA VAL A 39 -9.35 -5.23 -18.59
C VAL A 39 -10.08 -3.98 -19.08
N ASP A 40 -11.25 -3.74 -18.51
CA ASP A 40 -11.91 -2.46 -18.51
C ASP A 40 -11.98 -1.92 -17.08
N GLY A 41 -11.79 -0.62 -16.88
CA GLY A 41 -11.77 -0.01 -15.56
C GLY A 41 -12.69 1.20 -15.44
N LEU A 42 -13.33 1.34 -14.29
CA LEU A 42 -14.14 2.50 -13.91
C LEU A 42 -13.63 3.06 -12.59
N VAL A 43 -13.27 4.35 -12.60
CA VAL A 43 -12.67 5.04 -11.45
C VAL A 43 -13.34 6.38 -11.19
N LEU A 44 -13.14 6.92 -10.00
CA LEU A 44 -13.37 8.33 -9.70
C LEU A 44 -12.15 9.13 -10.19
N GLY A 45 -12.33 10.13 -11.03
CA GLY A 45 -11.21 10.87 -11.60
C GLY A 45 -11.62 11.73 -12.77
N SER A 46 -10.65 12.14 -13.58
CA SER A 46 -10.83 12.89 -14.82
C SER A 46 -10.40 12.11 -16.07
N ILE A 47 -9.91 10.90 -15.90
CA ILE A 47 -9.26 10.12 -16.96
C ILE A 47 -10.24 9.44 -17.91
N ARG A 48 -9.85 9.43 -19.19
CA ARG A 48 -10.26 8.46 -20.19
C ARG A 48 -9.03 8.04 -20.96
N ALA A 49 -8.57 6.81 -20.78
CA ALA A 49 -7.33 6.32 -21.38
C ALA A 49 -7.43 4.86 -21.82
N THR A 50 -6.66 4.54 -22.85
CA THR A 50 -6.30 3.16 -23.18
C THR A 50 -4.82 3.00 -22.80
N LEU A 51 -4.53 2.05 -21.95
CA LEU A 51 -3.17 1.77 -21.49
C LEU A 51 -2.44 0.88 -22.49
N ASP A 52 -1.10 0.86 -22.38
CA ASP A 52 -0.28 -0.14 -23.05
C ASP A 52 -0.76 -1.53 -22.66
N GLY A 53 -1.09 -2.38 -23.64
CA GLY A 53 -1.70 -3.70 -23.43
C GLY A 53 -3.22 -3.71 -23.60
N GLY A 54 -3.86 -2.57 -23.92
CA GLY A 54 -5.27 -2.51 -24.37
C GLY A 54 -6.30 -2.30 -23.25
N ALA A 55 -5.89 -2.22 -21.98
CA ALA A 55 -6.83 -1.92 -20.89
C ALA A 55 -7.46 -0.52 -21.06
N ARG A 56 -8.78 -0.43 -21.00
CA ARG A 56 -9.53 0.82 -21.14
C ARG A 56 -10.01 1.30 -19.78
N ILE A 57 -9.68 2.55 -19.44
CA ILE A 57 -10.03 3.16 -18.16
C ILE A 57 -10.86 4.40 -18.41
N ASP A 58 -12.06 4.43 -17.84
CA ASP A 58 -12.99 5.57 -17.88
C ASP A 58 -13.30 6.06 -16.48
N SER A 59 -13.36 7.38 -16.28
CA SER A 59 -13.88 7.95 -15.04
C SER A 59 -15.40 8.09 -15.10
N PHE A 60 -16.07 7.76 -13.98
CA PHE A 60 -17.53 7.88 -13.86
C PHE A 60 -17.96 9.23 -13.28
N ALA A 61 -17.12 9.90 -12.49
CA ALA A 61 -17.38 11.22 -11.93
C ALA A 61 -16.07 11.91 -11.49
N PRO A 62 -16.00 13.25 -11.47
CA PRO A 62 -14.86 13.97 -10.93
C PRO A 62 -14.79 13.82 -9.39
N PRO A 63 -13.59 13.91 -8.79
CA PRO A 63 -13.40 13.81 -7.34
C PRO A 63 -14.14 14.88 -6.52
N THR A 64 -14.49 16.00 -7.14
CA THR A 64 -15.23 17.11 -6.54
C THR A 64 -16.74 16.90 -6.48
N ALA A 65 -17.28 15.87 -7.18
CA ALA A 65 -18.72 15.59 -7.17
C ALA A 65 -19.19 15.18 -5.77
N SER A 66 -20.42 15.54 -5.41
CA SER A 66 -21.05 15.13 -4.15
C SER A 66 -21.24 13.60 -4.07
N LEU A 67 -21.26 13.04 -2.88
CA LEU A 67 -21.39 11.59 -2.68
C LEU A 67 -22.62 10.99 -3.41
N PRO A 68 -23.84 11.56 -3.32
CA PRO A 68 -24.98 11.03 -4.06
C PRO A 68 -24.76 11.00 -5.58
N ARG A 69 -24.15 12.06 -6.14
CA ARG A 69 -23.80 12.13 -7.57
C ARG A 69 -22.79 11.07 -7.96
N ARG A 70 -21.74 10.84 -7.13
CA ARG A 70 -20.76 9.78 -7.38
C ARG A 70 -21.42 8.40 -7.41
N LEU A 71 -22.30 8.09 -6.44
CA LEU A 71 -22.98 6.80 -6.36
C LEU A 71 -23.93 6.58 -7.56
N ALA A 72 -24.71 7.61 -7.95
CA ALA A 72 -25.58 7.54 -9.11
C ALA A 72 -24.78 7.35 -10.41
N ALA A 73 -23.69 8.10 -10.58
CA ALA A 73 -22.79 7.99 -11.73
C ALA A 73 -22.11 6.63 -11.81
N ALA A 74 -21.59 6.10 -10.69
CA ALA A 74 -21.01 4.77 -10.62
C ALA A 74 -22.03 3.69 -11.04
N ARG A 75 -23.26 3.74 -10.51
CA ARG A 75 -24.34 2.82 -10.88
C ARG A 75 -24.63 2.85 -12.38
N THR A 76 -24.76 4.04 -12.97
CA THR A 76 -25.05 4.22 -14.40
C THR A 76 -23.89 3.72 -15.26
N ALA A 77 -22.66 4.08 -14.90
CA ALA A 77 -21.45 3.68 -15.64
C ALA A 77 -21.26 2.15 -15.63
N VAL A 78 -21.39 1.53 -14.46
CA VAL A 78 -21.29 0.06 -14.32
C VAL A 78 -22.40 -0.63 -15.13
N ALA A 79 -23.66 -0.22 -14.99
CA ALA A 79 -24.75 -0.79 -15.78
C ALA A 79 -24.53 -0.66 -17.28
N GLY A 80 -23.97 0.49 -17.73
CA GLY A 80 -23.57 0.72 -19.12
C GLY A 80 -22.45 -0.22 -19.58
N ALA A 81 -21.39 -0.35 -18.79
CA ALA A 81 -20.25 -1.23 -19.10
C ALA A 81 -20.69 -2.70 -19.18
N LEU A 82 -21.50 -3.17 -18.22
CA LEU A 82 -22.03 -4.55 -18.21
C LEU A 82 -22.87 -4.89 -19.45
N ARG A 83 -23.59 -3.90 -20.02
CA ARG A 83 -24.36 -4.10 -21.26
C ARG A 83 -23.49 -4.08 -22.51
N ARG A 84 -22.50 -3.19 -22.58
CA ARG A 84 -21.66 -3.02 -23.77
C ARG A 84 -20.57 -4.07 -23.91
N GLN A 85 -19.94 -4.42 -22.79
CA GLN A 85 -18.72 -5.24 -22.78
C GLN A 85 -18.98 -6.67 -22.31
N ALA A 86 -20.08 -6.90 -21.58
CA ALA A 86 -20.44 -8.18 -20.99
C ALA A 86 -19.26 -8.91 -20.31
N PRO A 87 -18.51 -8.24 -19.38
CA PRO A 87 -17.34 -8.85 -18.74
C PRO A 87 -17.69 -10.15 -18.03
N ASP A 88 -16.77 -11.09 -18.01
CA ASP A 88 -16.98 -12.40 -17.38
C ASP A 88 -17.07 -12.28 -15.85
N LEU A 89 -16.29 -11.34 -15.25
CA LEU A 89 -16.34 -11.04 -13.81
C LEU A 89 -16.20 -9.52 -13.55
N VAL A 90 -16.52 -9.12 -12.32
CA VAL A 90 -16.27 -7.76 -11.81
C VAL A 90 -15.31 -7.85 -10.65
N ALA A 91 -14.27 -6.99 -10.63
CA ALA A 91 -13.32 -6.86 -9.55
C ALA A 91 -13.50 -5.50 -8.84
N SER A 92 -13.71 -5.50 -7.54
CA SER A 92 -13.90 -4.28 -6.76
C SER A 92 -12.69 -3.99 -5.88
N HIS A 93 -12.12 -2.80 -6.01
CA HIS A 93 -11.03 -2.32 -5.15
C HIS A 93 -11.51 -1.44 -3.99
N PHE A 94 -12.80 -1.09 -3.94
CA PHE A 94 -13.35 -0.32 -2.85
C PHE A 94 -14.86 -0.52 -2.69
N ALA A 95 -15.29 -0.82 -1.46
CA ALA A 95 -16.68 -1.17 -1.16
C ALA A 95 -17.69 -0.07 -1.53
N LEU A 96 -17.34 1.21 -1.31
CA LEU A 96 -18.26 2.32 -1.60
C LEU A 96 -18.61 2.45 -3.09
N THR A 97 -17.66 2.16 -3.98
CA THR A 97 -17.93 2.14 -5.43
C THR A 97 -18.76 0.92 -5.80
N ALA A 98 -18.45 -0.24 -5.22
CA ALA A 98 -19.13 -1.49 -5.50
C ALA A 98 -20.58 -1.53 -5.01
N VAL A 99 -20.90 -0.95 -3.84
CA VAL A 99 -22.26 -0.98 -3.29
C VAL A 99 -23.28 -0.35 -4.23
N ALA A 100 -22.89 0.74 -4.91
CA ALA A 100 -23.75 1.40 -5.90
C ALA A 100 -24.02 0.51 -7.13
N ALA A 101 -23.09 -0.40 -7.43
CA ALA A 101 -23.15 -1.29 -8.59
C ALA A 101 -23.87 -2.61 -8.31
N LEU A 102 -24.04 -3.03 -7.05
CA LEU A 102 -24.59 -4.34 -6.67
C LEU A 102 -25.89 -4.72 -7.43
N PRO A 103 -26.89 -3.82 -7.59
CA PRO A 103 -28.12 -4.16 -8.31
C PRO A 103 -27.87 -4.56 -9.79
N ALA A 104 -26.80 -4.05 -10.39
CA ALA A 104 -26.46 -4.32 -11.78
C ALA A 104 -25.62 -5.60 -11.95
N LEU A 105 -24.93 -6.06 -10.92
CA LEU A 105 -24.03 -7.22 -10.99
C LEU A 105 -24.79 -8.53 -11.12
N ARG A 106 -26.01 -8.64 -10.58
CA ARG A 106 -26.85 -9.85 -10.62
C ARG A 106 -26.06 -11.14 -10.32
N ASN A 107 -25.95 -12.04 -11.31
CA ASN A 107 -25.30 -13.35 -11.19
C ASN A 107 -23.82 -13.36 -11.61
N ARG A 108 -23.21 -12.19 -11.87
CA ARG A 108 -21.80 -12.12 -12.23
C ARG A 108 -20.92 -12.34 -11.01
N PRO A 109 -19.82 -13.11 -11.12
CA PRO A 109 -18.83 -13.24 -10.07
C PRO A 109 -18.29 -11.86 -9.68
N LEU A 110 -18.25 -11.58 -8.36
CA LEU A 110 -17.63 -10.39 -7.79
C LEU A 110 -16.38 -10.80 -7.02
N VAL A 111 -15.22 -10.42 -7.51
CA VAL A 111 -13.95 -10.55 -6.78
C VAL A 111 -13.69 -9.26 -6.02
N VAL A 112 -13.50 -9.36 -4.72
CA VAL A 112 -13.22 -8.19 -3.85
C VAL A 112 -11.73 -8.14 -3.54
N HIS A 113 -11.06 -7.07 -3.96
CA HIS A 113 -9.71 -6.74 -3.47
C HIS A 113 -9.82 -6.01 -2.14
N PHE A 114 -9.52 -6.71 -1.07
CA PHE A 114 -9.58 -6.17 0.28
C PHE A 114 -8.26 -5.46 0.62
N HIS A 115 -8.22 -4.15 0.38
CA HIS A 115 -7.04 -3.32 0.65
C HIS A 115 -6.92 -2.87 2.10
N GLY A 116 -8.00 -2.98 2.88
CA GLY A 116 -8.07 -2.63 4.29
C GLY A 116 -9.51 -2.48 4.77
N PRO A 117 -9.74 -2.59 6.08
CA PRO A 117 -11.04 -2.45 6.70
C PRO A 117 -11.40 -0.96 6.87
N TRP A 118 -12.02 -0.34 5.88
CA TRP A 118 -12.35 1.09 5.85
C TRP A 118 -13.05 1.60 7.11
N ALA A 119 -14.00 0.82 7.65
CA ALA A 119 -14.68 1.15 8.89
C ALA A 119 -13.72 1.18 10.09
N LEU A 120 -12.88 0.15 10.24
CA LEU A 120 -11.93 0.04 11.36
C LEU A 120 -10.79 1.06 11.24
N GLU A 121 -10.29 1.33 10.03
CA GLU A 121 -9.31 2.38 9.80
C GLU A 121 -9.88 3.75 10.18
N SER A 122 -11.13 4.03 9.80
CA SER A 122 -11.81 5.28 10.18
C SER A 122 -11.98 5.39 11.69
N ALA A 123 -12.30 4.30 12.39
CA ALA A 123 -12.38 4.28 13.84
C ALA A 123 -11.01 4.58 14.49
N ALA A 124 -9.94 3.97 13.99
CA ALA A 124 -8.58 4.20 14.46
C ALA A 124 -8.09 5.65 14.21
N GLU A 125 -8.66 6.32 13.22
CA GLU A 125 -8.41 7.73 12.90
C GLU A 125 -9.37 8.71 13.61
N GLY A 126 -10.25 8.21 14.51
CA GLY A 126 -11.11 9.02 15.36
C GLY A 126 -12.47 9.39 14.74
N ALA A 127 -12.93 8.69 13.71
CA ALA A 127 -14.26 8.91 13.16
C ALA A 127 -15.37 8.56 14.15
N GLY A 128 -16.48 9.32 14.14
CA GLY A 128 -17.62 9.09 15.01
C GLY A 128 -18.30 7.73 14.77
N ALA A 129 -18.84 7.13 15.84
CA ALA A 129 -19.40 5.78 15.85
C ALA A 129 -20.47 5.53 14.77
N LEU A 130 -21.33 6.50 14.47
CA LEU A 130 -22.35 6.39 13.42
C LEU A 130 -21.71 6.25 12.02
N SER A 131 -20.67 7.04 11.74
CA SER A 131 -19.92 6.97 10.48
C SER A 131 -19.23 5.61 10.31
N VAL A 132 -18.60 5.12 11.39
CA VAL A 132 -17.95 3.79 11.41
C VAL A 132 -18.98 2.68 11.15
N ARG A 133 -20.13 2.74 11.83
CA ARG A 133 -21.20 1.75 11.65
C ARG A 133 -21.76 1.74 10.23
N LEU A 134 -21.96 2.92 9.62
CA LEU A 134 -22.43 3.02 8.24
C LEU A 134 -21.40 2.43 7.25
N LYS A 135 -20.13 2.75 7.42
CA LYS A 135 -19.04 2.19 6.58
C LYS A 135 -18.98 0.67 6.70
N PHE A 136 -19.10 0.13 7.93
CA PHE A 136 -19.12 -1.31 8.17
C PHE A 136 -20.32 -2.00 7.48
N LEU A 137 -21.50 -1.38 7.51
CA LEU A 137 -22.67 -1.90 6.79
C LEU A 137 -22.46 -1.91 5.28
N ILE A 138 -21.85 -0.86 4.71
CA ILE A 138 -21.53 -0.80 3.29
C ILE A 138 -20.54 -1.93 2.91
N GLU A 139 -19.49 -2.11 3.70
CA GLU A 139 -18.53 -3.20 3.51
C GLU A 139 -19.23 -4.57 3.57
N ARG A 140 -20.06 -4.80 4.58
CA ARG A 140 -20.84 -6.05 4.72
C ARG A 140 -21.71 -6.33 3.51
N LEU A 141 -22.48 -5.35 3.03
CA LEU A 141 -23.35 -5.51 1.85
C LEU A 141 -22.56 -5.94 0.60
N VAL A 142 -21.35 -5.41 0.42
CA VAL A 142 -20.49 -5.79 -0.70
C VAL A 142 -19.86 -7.16 -0.47
N TYR A 143 -19.38 -7.44 0.73
CA TYR A 143 -18.68 -8.69 1.04
C TYR A 143 -19.63 -9.88 1.05
N ASP A 144 -20.88 -9.73 1.49
CA ASP A 144 -21.90 -10.78 1.39
C ASP A 144 -22.17 -11.21 -0.06
N ARG A 145 -21.88 -10.32 -1.05
CA ARG A 145 -22.00 -10.61 -2.50
C ARG A 145 -20.71 -11.09 -3.16
N GLY A 146 -19.58 -10.97 -2.45
CA GLY A 146 -18.28 -11.40 -2.97
C GLY A 146 -18.22 -12.92 -3.18
N SER A 147 -17.83 -13.36 -4.38
CA SER A 147 -17.59 -14.78 -4.66
C SER A 147 -16.18 -15.20 -4.23
N ARG A 148 -15.20 -14.32 -4.40
CA ARG A 148 -13.80 -14.51 -4.00
C ARG A 148 -13.24 -13.21 -3.45
N PHE A 149 -12.22 -13.32 -2.59
CA PHE A 149 -11.58 -12.19 -1.96
C PHE A 149 -10.07 -12.29 -2.13
N ILE A 150 -9.45 -11.21 -2.58
CA ILE A 150 -7.99 -11.08 -2.62
C ILE A 150 -7.57 -10.22 -1.44
N VAL A 151 -6.73 -10.78 -0.58
CA VAL A 151 -6.14 -10.09 0.57
C VAL A 151 -4.64 -10.04 0.45
N LEU A 152 -4.02 -9.01 1.04
CA LEU A 152 -2.58 -8.77 0.88
C LEU A 152 -1.72 -9.63 1.82
N SER A 153 -2.28 -10.12 2.95
CA SER A 153 -1.53 -10.81 4.00
C SER A 153 -2.37 -11.83 4.77
N ARG A 154 -1.72 -12.70 5.54
CA ARG A 154 -2.35 -13.61 6.50
C ARG A 154 -3.18 -12.84 7.52
N SER A 155 -2.62 -11.75 8.05
CA SER A 155 -3.31 -10.90 9.03
C SER A 155 -4.62 -10.35 8.47
N PHE A 156 -4.64 -9.89 7.22
CA PHE A 156 -5.88 -9.40 6.59
C PHE A 156 -6.85 -10.54 6.22
N ALA A 157 -6.35 -11.74 5.93
CA ALA A 157 -7.21 -12.92 5.76
C ALA A 157 -7.96 -13.24 7.05
N THR A 158 -7.25 -13.33 8.18
CA THR A 158 -7.84 -13.54 9.51
C THR A 158 -8.84 -12.44 9.87
N LEU A 159 -8.47 -11.18 9.67
CA LEU A 159 -9.35 -10.04 9.95
C LEU A 159 -10.65 -10.11 9.13
N LEU A 160 -10.55 -10.45 7.84
CA LEU A 160 -11.71 -10.55 6.95
C LEU A 160 -12.63 -11.71 7.36
N ALA A 161 -12.06 -12.86 7.73
CA ALA A 161 -12.83 -13.98 8.25
C ALA A 161 -13.51 -13.66 9.57
N ASP A 162 -12.76 -13.15 10.56
CA ASP A 162 -13.25 -12.96 11.91
C ASP A 162 -14.25 -11.78 12.04
N ARG A 163 -14.00 -10.68 11.34
CA ARG A 163 -14.79 -9.46 11.48
C ARG A 163 -15.97 -9.36 10.51
N TYR A 164 -15.81 -9.94 9.32
CA TYR A 164 -16.81 -9.85 8.27
C TYR A 164 -17.50 -11.19 7.98
N GLY A 165 -17.01 -12.29 8.58
CA GLY A 165 -17.61 -13.62 8.43
C GLY A 165 -17.39 -14.22 7.05
N VAL A 166 -16.34 -13.80 6.34
CA VAL A 166 -16.02 -14.35 5.02
C VAL A 166 -15.39 -15.74 5.19
N PRO A 167 -15.93 -16.78 4.54
CA PRO A 167 -15.38 -18.13 4.63
C PRO A 167 -13.92 -18.18 4.12
N PRO A 168 -13.01 -18.83 4.86
CA PRO A 168 -11.57 -18.87 4.51
C PRO A 168 -11.31 -19.46 3.10
N GLU A 169 -12.13 -20.38 2.62
CA GLU A 169 -12.02 -20.99 1.30
C GLU A 169 -12.33 -20.02 0.14
N ARG A 170 -12.92 -18.85 0.44
CA ARG A 170 -13.14 -17.76 -0.52
C ARG A 170 -12.03 -16.71 -0.49
N ILE A 171 -11.03 -16.86 0.41
CA ILE A 171 -9.99 -15.87 0.62
C ILE A 171 -8.68 -16.34 -0.01
N ASP A 172 -8.21 -15.60 -1.01
CA ASP A 172 -6.94 -15.82 -1.69
C ASP A 172 -5.92 -14.78 -1.25
N ARG A 173 -4.71 -15.22 -0.92
CA ARG A 173 -3.61 -14.31 -0.56
C ARG A 173 -2.79 -13.97 -1.79
N VAL A 174 -2.89 -12.73 -2.24
CA VAL A 174 -2.05 -12.15 -3.28
C VAL A 174 -1.42 -10.89 -2.70
N PRO A 175 -0.10 -10.89 -2.44
CA PRO A 175 0.57 -9.76 -1.83
C PRO A 175 0.56 -8.52 -2.74
N GLY A 176 0.94 -7.38 -2.19
CA GLY A 176 1.15 -6.17 -2.97
C GLY A 176 2.36 -6.29 -3.88
N GLY A 177 2.37 -5.51 -4.97
CA GLY A 177 3.44 -5.48 -5.95
C GLY A 177 4.19 -4.15 -5.96
N VAL A 178 5.39 -4.18 -6.58
CA VAL A 178 6.20 -3.00 -6.86
C VAL A 178 6.82 -3.13 -8.26
N GLU A 179 7.08 -2.01 -8.96
CA GLU A 179 7.88 -2.00 -10.19
C GLU A 179 9.37 -2.10 -9.82
N ALA A 180 9.92 -3.32 -9.80
CA ALA A 180 11.29 -3.55 -9.35
C ALA A 180 12.33 -2.72 -10.11
N ASP A 181 12.19 -2.63 -11.43
CA ASP A 181 13.14 -1.91 -12.29
C ASP A 181 13.15 -0.40 -12.03
N ARG A 182 12.04 0.17 -11.59
CA ARG A 182 11.96 1.59 -11.26
C ARG A 182 12.86 1.99 -10.10
N TYR A 183 13.10 1.07 -9.16
CA TYR A 183 13.88 1.30 -7.94
C TYR A 183 15.34 0.84 -8.06
N ASP A 184 15.69 0.09 -9.10
CA ASP A 184 17.04 -0.39 -9.33
C ASP A 184 17.91 0.68 -10.03
N LEU A 185 18.22 1.73 -9.28
CA LEU A 185 19.04 2.83 -9.78
C LEU A 185 20.51 2.45 -9.83
N PRO A 186 21.26 2.94 -10.88
CA PRO A 186 22.71 2.76 -10.96
C PRO A 186 23.46 3.62 -9.94
N ASP A 187 22.83 4.64 -9.38
CA ASP A 187 23.44 5.54 -8.41
C ASP A 187 23.94 4.77 -7.18
N SER A 188 25.16 5.09 -6.72
CA SER A 188 25.61 4.69 -5.40
C SER A 188 24.82 5.47 -4.33
N ARG A 189 24.83 4.98 -3.08
CA ARG A 189 24.25 5.74 -1.95
C ARG A 189 24.85 7.14 -1.83
N ARG A 190 26.13 7.27 -2.06
CA ARG A 190 26.85 8.55 -2.03
C ARG A 190 26.33 9.52 -3.10
N ASP A 191 26.14 9.04 -4.33
CA ASP A 191 25.63 9.85 -5.44
C ASP A 191 24.17 10.26 -5.19
N ALA A 192 23.34 9.33 -4.70
CA ALA A 192 21.97 9.60 -4.34
C ALA A 192 21.86 10.70 -3.25
N ARG A 193 22.70 10.63 -2.21
CA ARG A 193 22.80 11.69 -1.19
C ARG A 193 23.25 13.02 -1.75
N ALA A 194 24.26 13.03 -2.61
CA ALA A 194 24.75 14.27 -3.24
C ALA A 194 23.63 14.95 -4.04
N ARG A 195 22.86 14.18 -4.84
CA ARG A 195 21.73 14.69 -5.62
C ARG A 195 20.59 15.23 -4.75
N LEU A 196 20.37 14.65 -3.56
CA LEU A 196 19.32 15.08 -2.63
C LEU A 196 19.77 16.16 -1.62
N GLY A 197 21.05 16.51 -1.59
CA GLY A 197 21.61 17.40 -0.58
C GLY A 197 21.58 16.77 0.83
N TRP A 198 21.67 15.44 0.92
CA TRP A 198 21.71 14.74 2.20
C TRP A 198 23.15 14.57 2.71
N PRO A 199 23.35 14.53 4.05
CA PRO A 199 24.68 14.44 4.63
C PRO A 199 25.37 13.12 4.28
N GLN A 200 26.66 13.19 3.90
CA GLN A 200 27.44 12.03 3.50
C GLN A 200 27.94 11.19 4.69
N GLY A 201 28.27 11.84 5.79
CA GLY A 201 28.91 11.17 6.95
C GLY A 201 27.95 10.73 8.06
N ARG A 202 26.63 10.97 7.92
CA ARG A 202 25.65 10.61 8.93
C ARG A 202 24.88 9.37 8.54
N PRO A 203 24.56 8.45 9.49
CA PRO A 203 23.59 7.39 9.25
C PRO A 203 22.20 8.00 8.99
N VAL A 204 21.55 7.59 7.90
CA VAL A 204 20.23 8.10 7.49
C VAL A 204 19.20 6.98 7.58
N VAL A 205 18.20 7.19 8.42
CA VAL A 205 17.00 6.34 8.55
C VAL A 205 15.85 7.01 7.81
N LEU A 206 15.22 6.30 6.90
CA LEU A 206 14.09 6.82 6.11
C LEU A 206 12.79 6.14 6.50
N THR A 207 11.70 6.89 6.55
CA THR A 207 10.34 6.36 6.51
C THR A 207 9.51 7.13 5.49
N VAL A 208 8.77 6.40 4.66
CA VAL A 208 7.86 6.97 3.64
C VAL A 208 6.45 6.53 3.97
N ARG A 209 5.64 7.44 4.55
CA ARG A 209 4.32 7.10 5.10
C ARG A 209 3.33 8.25 5.04
N ARG A 210 2.04 7.95 5.03
CA ARG A 210 1.01 8.95 5.38
C ARG A 210 1.17 9.36 6.85
N LEU A 211 1.09 10.66 7.14
CA LEU A 211 1.22 11.18 8.50
C LEU A 211 -0.12 11.07 9.23
N VAL A 212 -0.50 9.84 9.62
CA VAL A 212 -1.69 9.51 10.41
C VAL A 212 -1.30 8.65 11.62
N LYS A 213 -2.08 8.71 12.70
CA LYS A 213 -1.75 8.11 14.01
C LYS A 213 -1.32 6.64 13.92
N ARG A 214 -2.09 5.81 13.20
CA ARG A 214 -1.84 4.38 13.11
C ARG A 214 -0.51 3.99 12.42
N MET A 215 0.13 4.94 11.72
CA MET A 215 1.44 4.72 11.08
C MET A 215 2.62 4.84 12.04
N GLY A 216 2.40 5.21 13.31
CA GLY A 216 3.39 5.12 14.38
C GLY A 216 4.52 6.15 14.33
N LEU A 217 4.37 7.24 13.58
CA LEU A 217 5.44 8.22 13.38
C LEU A 217 5.82 8.98 14.66
N ALA A 218 4.86 9.18 15.58
CA ALA A 218 5.17 9.76 16.88
C ALA A 218 6.13 8.88 17.68
N ALA A 219 5.87 7.55 17.73
CA ALA A 219 6.78 6.61 18.38
C ALA A 219 8.15 6.55 17.69
N LEU A 220 8.20 6.68 16.35
CA LEU A 220 9.45 6.75 15.61
C LEU A 220 10.25 8.02 15.93
N VAL A 221 9.61 9.19 16.06
CA VAL A 221 10.28 10.42 16.49
C VAL A 221 10.80 10.27 17.94
N ASP A 222 9.99 9.71 18.84
CA ASP A 222 10.41 9.47 20.23
C ASP A 222 11.58 8.50 20.33
N SER A 223 11.64 7.53 19.42
CA SER A 223 12.71 6.53 19.37
C SER A 223 14.10 7.16 19.16
N MET A 224 14.16 8.40 18.64
CA MET A 224 15.42 9.14 18.47
C MET A 224 16.15 9.39 19.81
N ALA A 225 15.43 9.48 20.92
CA ALA A 225 16.06 9.60 22.25
C ALA A 225 16.91 8.36 22.59
N GLU A 226 16.43 7.16 22.27
CA GLU A 226 17.17 5.92 22.46
C GLU A 226 18.27 5.75 21.38
N LEU A 227 17.92 6.04 20.12
CA LEU A 227 18.84 5.88 18.99
C LEU A 227 20.09 6.74 19.15
N ARG A 228 19.95 8.02 19.52
CA ARG A 228 21.07 8.95 19.68
C ARG A 228 22.04 8.60 20.78
N ARG A 229 21.63 7.83 21.79
CA ARG A 229 22.56 7.33 22.81
C ARG A 229 23.61 6.40 22.24
N ARG A 230 23.32 5.66 21.19
CA ARG A 230 24.20 4.68 20.55
C ARG A 230 24.76 5.16 19.21
N VAL A 231 24.01 5.98 18.49
CA VAL A 231 24.33 6.55 17.17
C VAL A 231 24.03 8.05 17.22
N PRO A 232 24.93 8.86 17.85
CA PRO A 232 24.66 10.28 18.12
C PRO A 232 24.34 11.11 16.88
N ASP A 233 24.94 10.78 15.73
CA ASP A 233 24.79 11.52 14.49
C ASP A 233 23.67 11.02 13.59
N ALA A 234 22.84 10.07 14.05
CA ALA A 234 21.74 9.54 13.25
C ALA A 234 20.78 10.66 12.81
N LEU A 235 20.33 10.56 11.55
CA LEU A 235 19.32 11.43 10.94
C LEU A 235 18.11 10.60 10.55
N LEU A 236 16.95 10.95 11.11
CA LEU A 236 15.66 10.43 10.67
C LEU A 236 15.07 11.35 9.60
N VAL A 237 14.71 10.78 8.47
CA VAL A 237 14.03 11.48 7.38
C VAL A 237 12.63 10.90 7.22
N VAL A 238 11.62 11.75 7.32
CA VAL A 238 10.20 11.38 7.21
C VAL A 238 9.63 12.00 5.95
N ALA A 239 9.25 11.16 4.98
CA ALA A 239 8.60 11.57 3.75
C ALA A 239 7.11 11.23 3.79
N GLY A 240 6.25 12.19 3.49
CA GLY A 240 4.81 12.01 3.42
C GLY A 240 4.02 13.21 3.90
N ARG A 241 2.70 13.12 3.76
CA ARG A 241 1.73 14.15 4.19
C ARG A 241 0.63 13.52 5.03
N GLY A 242 -0.01 14.33 5.85
CA GLY A 242 -1.16 13.93 6.65
C GLY A 242 -1.46 14.88 7.80
N PRO A 243 -2.57 14.66 8.51
CA PRO A 243 -3.02 15.54 9.59
C PRO A 243 -2.06 15.60 10.78
N GLU A 244 -1.21 14.60 10.98
CA GLU A 244 -0.24 14.59 12.10
C GLU A 244 1.02 15.45 11.84
N ALA A 245 1.14 16.14 10.68
CA ALA A 245 2.36 16.89 10.33
C ALA A 245 2.72 17.96 11.35
N ALA A 246 1.75 18.79 11.79
CA ALA A 246 1.97 19.82 12.79
C ALA A 246 2.36 19.23 14.16
N ALA A 247 1.63 18.21 14.60
CA ALA A 247 1.91 17.55 15.88
C ALA A 247 3.31 16.88 15.90
N LEU A 248 3.76 16.33 14.77
CA LEU A 248 5.12 15.78 14.64
C LEU A 248 6.17 16.90 14.69
N GLN A 249 5.91 18.04 14.04
CA GLN A 249 6.83 19.19 14.09
C GLN A 249 6.97 19.76 15.50
N ASP A 250 5.85 19.93 16.22
CA ASP A 250 5.83 20.37 17.62
C ASP A 250 6.60 19.38 18.52
N ARG A 251 6.41 18.08 18.27
CA ARG A 251 7.12 17.02 19.01
C ARG A 251 8.63 17.05 18.78
N ILE A 252 9.07 17.27 17.55
CA ILE A 252 10.49 17.44 17.20
C ILE A 252 11.10 18.59 17.98
N GLY A 253 10.44 19.77 18.00
CA GLY A 253 10.87 20.93 18.76
C GLY A 253 10.90 20.68 20.28
N ALA A 254 9.85 20.09 20.83
CA ALA A 254 9.78 19.77 22.26
C ALA A 254 10.87 18.81 22.74
N LEU A 255 11.40 17.97 21.84
CA LEU A 255 12.46 17.01 22.14
C LEU A 255 13.87 17.50 21.75
N GLY A 256 14.02 18.71 21.17
CA GLY A 256 15.29 19.25 20.68
C GLY A 256 15.91 18.37 19.59
N LEU A 257 15.10 17.93 18.62
CA LEU A 257 15.49 17.00 17.56
C LEU A 257 15.60 17.65 16.18
N GLU A 258 15.61 18.98 16.07
CA GLU A 258 15.58 19.72 14.80
C GLU A 258 16.76 19.36 13.89
N ASP A 259 17.93 19.07 14.45
CA ASP A 259 19.11 18.63 13.70
C ASP A 259 19.12 17.12 13.39
N HIS A 260 18.18 16.35 13.93
CA HIS A 260 18.14 14.89 13.88
C HIS A 260 16.90 14.32 13.21
N VAL A 261 15.87 15.12 12.95
CA VAL A 261 14.64 14.71 12.27
C VAL A 261 14.28 15.74 11.21
N ARG A 262 14.06 15.28 9.97
CA ARG A 262 13.61 16.11 8.85
C ARG A 262 12.27 15.62 8.34
N LEU A 263 11.24 16.48 8.36
CA LEU A 263 9.98 16.23 7.68
C LEU A 263 10.08 16.79 6.25
N LEU A 264 10.10 15.92 5.23
CA LEU A 264 10.23 16.33 3.83
C LEU A 264 8.89 16.77 3.21
N GLY A 265 7.76 16.45 3.87
CA GLY A 265 6.48 16.59 3.21
C GLY A 265 6.32 15.59 2.05
N PHE A 266 5.60 15.99 1.02
CA PHE A 266 5.40 15.16 -0.16
C PHE A 266 6.68 15.06 -0.99
N VAL A 267 7.10 13.84 -1.25
CA VAL A 267 8.17 13.54 -2.19
C VAL A 267 7.51 13.01 -3.48
N PRO A 268 7.74 13.65 -4.63
CA PRO A 268 7.23 13.16 -5.90
C PRO A 268 7.68 11.73 -6.17
N ASP A 269 6.81 10.92 -6.76
CA ASP A 269 7.08 9.51 -7.05
C ASP A 269 8.36 9.30 -7.86
N ALA A 270 8.70 10.22 -8.76
CA ALA A 270 9.94 10.16 -9.54
C ALA A 270 11.22 10.25 -8.67
N ASN A 271 11.13 10.86 -7.49
CA ASN A 271 12.25 11.06 -6.57
C ASN A 271 12.31 10.00 -5.45
N LEU A 272 11.25 9.21 -5.26
CA LEU A 272 11.22 8.18 -4.23
C LEU A 272 12.33 7.12 -4.39
N PRO A 273 12.62 6.60 -5.60
CA PRO A 273 13.71 5.64 -5.77
C PRO A 273 15.05 6.17 -5.26
N LEU A 274 15.32 7.46 -5.54
CA LEU A 274 16.55 8.11 -5.10
C LEU A 274 16.59 8.28 -3.58
N ALA A 275 15.45 8.62 -2.95
CA ALA A 275 15.36 8.76 -1.49
C ALA A 275 15.60 7.42 -0.78
N TYR A 276 15.02 6.31 -1.28
CA TYR A 276 15.30 4.98 -0.75
C TYR A 276 16.79 4.61 -0.92
N ARG A 277 17.35 4.84 -2.10
CA ARG A 277 18.77 4.55 -2.38
C ARG A 277 19.73 5.32 -1.49
N ALA A 278 19.37 6.56 -1.09
CA ALA A 278 20.17 7.43 -0.23
C ALA A 278 20.18 7.00 1.25
N ALA A 279 19.19 6.23 1.69
CA ALA A 279 19.07 5.80 3.07
C ALA A 279 20.01 4.60 3.38
N ASP A 280 20.46 4.51 4.63
CA ASP A 280 21.15 3.31 5.15
C ASP A 280 20.14 2.24 5.54
N LEU A 281 18.98 2.67 6.03
CA LEU A 281 17.94 1.83 6.59
C LEU A 281 16.58 2.49 6.41
N CYS A 282 15.55 1.72 6.11
CA CYS A 282 14.16 2.17 6.22
C CYS A 282 13.49 1.57 7.47
N VAL A 283 12.48 2.27 7.97
CA VAL A 283 11.68 1.80 9.11
C VAL A 283 10.19 1.94 8.83
N MET A 284 9.43 0.88 9.11
CA MET A 284 7.97 0.85 9.04
C MET A 284 7.40 0.74 10.46
N PRO A 285 7.09 1.86 11.14
CA PRO A 285 6.76 1.87 12.55
C PRO A 285 5.26 1.70 12.83
N SER A 286 4.50 1.10 11.91
CA SER A 286 3.04 0.96 12.02
C SER A 286 2.61 0.37 13.35
N GLN A 287 1.51 0.88 13.91
CA GLN A 287 0.95 0.43 15.19
C GLN A 287 -0.33 -0.38 15.01
N ALA A 288 -1.03 -0.24 13.88
CA ALA A 288 -2.27 -0.98 13.61
C ALA A 288 -2.63 -1.00 12.13
N LEU A 289 -3.45 -1.99 11.74
CA LEU A 289 -4.14 -2.07 10.45
C LEU A 289 -3.24 -1.86 9.23
N GLU A 290 -2.07 -2.48 9.25
CA GLU A 290 -1.17 -2.48 8.09
C GLU A 290 -1.45 -3.70 7.20
N GLY A 291 -1.90 -3.43 5.97
CA GLY A 291 -2.26 -4.50 5.05
C GLY A 291 -1.08 -5.32 4.57
N PHE A 292 -0.01 -4.63 4.15
CA PHE A 292 1.20 -5.29 3.66
C PHE A 292 2.45 -4.41 3.81
N GLY A 293 2.37 -3.14 3.40
CA GLY A 293 3.52 -2.24 3.45
C GLY A 293 4.22 -2.11 2.09
N LEU A 294 3.53 -1.55 1.10
CA LEU A 294 4.10 -1.34 -0.25
C LEU A 294 5.39 -0.51 -0.21
N THR A 295 5.48 0.47 0.68
CA THR A 295 6.69 1.29 0.85
C THR A 295 7.87 0.50 1.43
N ALA A 296 7.63 -0.62 2.12
CA ALA A 296 8.71 -1.55 2.48
C ALA A 296 9.23 -2.29 1.25
N LEU A 297 8.35 -2.72 0.32
CA LEU A 297 8.78 -3.30 -0.95
C LEU A 297 9.60 -2.33 -1.80
N GLU A 298 9.20 -1.06 -1.82
CA GLU A 298 9.93 0.01 -2.53
C GLU A 298 11.36 0.16 -1.99
N SER A 299 11.50 0.14 -0.65
CA SER A 299 12.81 0.16 0.01
C SER A 299 13.67 -1.04 -0.39
N LEU A 300 13.11 -2.26 -0.30
CA LEU A 300 13.79 -3.48 -0.69
C LEU A 300 14.15 -3.51 -2.18
N ALA A 301 13.27 -2.99 -3.05
CA ALA A 301 13.52 -2.85 -4.48
C ALA A 301 14.71 -1.94 -4.78
N ALA A 302 14.86 -0.84 -4.01
CA ALA A 302 16.03 0.04 -4.07
C ALA A 302 17.33 -0.59 -3.50
N GLY A 303 17.24 -1.79 -2.93
CA GLY A 303 18.34 -2.46 -2.25
C GLY A 303 18.63 -1.92 -0.85
N THR A 304 17.68 -1.18 -0.26
CA THR A 304 17.81 -0.63 1.09
C THR A 304 17.03 -1.52 2.07
N PRO A 305 17.69 -2.09 3.09
CA PRO A 305 17.02 -2.93 4.08
C PRO A 305 15.96 -2.15 4.86
N VAL A 306 14.94 -2.86 5.35
CA VAL A 306 13.84 -2.25 6.08
C VAL A 306 13.58 -3.00 7.38
N LEU A 307 13.49 -2.26 8.50
CA LEU A 307 12.95 -2.79 9.75
C LEU A 307 11.44 -2.53 9.81
N VAL A 308 10.71 -3.51 10.29
CA VAL A 308 9.26 -3.46 10.37
C VAL A 308 8.78 -3.79 11.78
N THR A 309 7.72 -3.14 12.23
CA THR A 309 7.02 -3.56 13.45
C THR A 309 6.26 -4.87 13.22
N PRO A 310 5.94 -5.66 14.27
CA PRO A 310 5.21 -6.93 14.16
C PRO A 310 3.71 -6.71 13.91
N ILE A 311 3.34 -5.80 13.00
CA ILE A 311 1.94 -5.39 12.76
C ILE A 311 1.47 -5.81 11.38
N GLY A 312 0.31 -6.44 11.34
CA GLY A 312 -0.40 -6.76 10.10
C GLY A 312 0.42 -7.65 9.17
N GLY A 313 0.52 -7.25 7.91
CA GLY A 313 1.30 -7.94 6.88
C GLY A 313 2.78 -7.56 6.82
N LEU A 314 3.27 -6.63 7.65
CA LEU A 314 4.66 -6.17 7.59
C LEU A 314 5.70 -7.30 7.77
N PRO A 315 5.55 -8.24 8.71
CA PRO A 315 6.48 -9.35 8.82
C PRO A 315 6.56 -10.22 7.55
N GLU A 316 5.45 -10.32 6.80
CA GLU A 316 5.39 -11.13 5.58
C GLU A 316 6.20 -10.51 4.41
N VAL A 317 6.39 -9.19 4.43
CA VAL A 317 7.19 -8.47 3.41
C VAL A 317 8.66 -8.86 3.49
N VAL A 318 9.17 -9.06 4.69
CA VAL A 318 10.59 -9.37 4.95
C VAL A 318 10.84 -10.88 5.12
N GLU A 319 9.79 -11.69 5.08
CA GLU A 319 9.86 -13.14 5.20
C GLU A 319 10.67 -13.75 4.06
N GLY A 320 11.73 -14.47 4.41
CA GLY A 320 12.67 -15.09 3.47
C GLY A 320 13.93 -14.27 3.20
N LEU A 321 14.08 -13.09 3.79
CA LEU A 321 15.37 -12.42 3.89
C LEU A 321 16.17 -12.96 5.09
N ASP A 322 17.47 -13.08 4.86
CA ASP A 322 18.39 -13.38 5.95
C ASP A 322 18.62 -12.12 6.80
N GLY A 323 18.32 -12.21 8.06
CA GLY A 323 18.44 -11.10 9.00
C GLY A 323 17.24 -10.99 9.94
N ASP A 324 17.43 -10.24 11.01
CA ASP A 324 16.40 -9.98 12.02
C ASP A 324 15.74 -8.62 11.71
N LEU A 325 14.75 -8.62 10.82
CA LEU A 325 14.13 -7.42 10.28
C LEU A 325 12.83 -7.02 11.00
N VAL A 326 12.29 -7.87 11.87
CA VAL A 326 11.10 -7.56 12.65
C VAL A 326 11.50 -7.01 14.02
N LEU A 327 11.01 -5.80 14.33
CA LEU A 327 11.24 -5.15 15.62
C LEU A 327 10.51 -5.90 16.75
N ALA A 328 11.05 -5.80 17.97
CA ALA A 328 10.48 -6.47 19.14
C ALA A 328 9.10 -5.91 19.56
N GLY A 329 8.75 -4.70 19.12
CA GLY A 329 7.50 -4.04 19.47
C GLY A 329 7.24 -2.80 18.60
N THR A 330 6.22 -2.04 19.01
CA THR A 330 5.77 -0.82 18.31
C THR A 330 6.05 0.46 19.09
N ASP A 331 6.55 0.34 20.33
CA ASP A 331 6.86 1.49 21.16
C ASP A 331 8.21 2.11 20.78
N ALA A 332 8.43 3.35 21.24
CA ALA A 332 9.63 4.13 20.92
C ALA A 332 10.94 3.43 21.32
N ARG A 333 10.94 2.73 22.46
CA ARG A 333 12.13 2.05 22.96
C ARG A 333 12.49 0.85 22.07
N ALA A 334 11.51 0.00 21.74
CA ALA A 334 11.71 -1.15 20.86
C ALA A 334 12.21 -0.72 19.48
N ILE A 335 11.62 0.35 18.91
CA ILE A 335 12.04 0.93 17.63
C ILE A 335 13.47 1.45 17.74
N GLY A 336 13.77 2.30 18.73
CA GLY A 336 15.08 2.94 18.90
C GLY A 336 16.21 1.93 19.12
N ILE A 337 15.99 0.90 19.95
CA ILE A 337 16.95 -0.18 20.16
C ILE A 337 17.20 -0.93 18.84
N GLY A 338 16.14 -1.38 18.16
CA GLY A 338 16.29 -2.16 16.93
C GLY A 338 16.98 -1.40 15.81
N VAL A 339 16.68 -0.10 15.64
CA VAL A 339 17.36 0.76 14.68
C VAL A 339 18.83 0.98 15.05
N ALA A 340 19.14 1.21 16.33
CA ALA A 340 20.52 1.36 16.77
C ALA A 340 21.34 0.08 16.55
N GLU A 341 20.78 -1.09 16.88
CA GLU A 341 21.41 -2.38 16.63
C GLU A 341 21.70 -2.62 15.15
N ALA A 342 20.77 -2.23 14.26
CA ALA A 342 20.95 -2.34 12.82
C ALA A 342 22.08 -1.42 12.32
N LEU A 343 22.10 -0.16 12.76
CA LEU A 343 23.12 0.81 12.33
C LEU A 343 24.52 0.54 12.92
N THR A 344 24.60 -0.17 14.06
CA THR A 344 25.89 -0.54 14.68
C THR A 344 26.38 -1.94 14.27
N GLY A 345 25.62 -2.66 13.44
CA GLY A 345 25.98 -4.00 12.98
C GLY A 345 25.72 -5.12 13.99
N ILE A 346 25.08 -4.85 15.14
CA ILE A 346 24.65 -5.87 16.10
C ILE A 346 23.53 -6.72 15.49
N ARG A 347 22.56 -6.06 14.86
CA ARG A 347 21.48 -6.69 14.11
C ARG A 347 21.93 -6.93 12.67
N ARG A 348 21.88 -8.18 12.23
CA ARG A 348 22.26 -8.51 10.85
C ARG A 348 21.21 -8.00 9.86
N LEU A 349 21.66 -7.31 8.83
CA LEU A 349 20.85 -6.83 7.72
C LEU A 349 21.16 -7.61 6.44
N PRO A 350 20.16 -7.84 5.57
CA PRO A 350 20.37 -8.45 4.26
C PRO A 350 21.23 -7.54 3.36
N SER A 351 21.92 -8.14 2.41
CA SER A 351 22.60 -7.39 1.36
C SER A 351 21.60 -6.69 0.42
N ALA A 352 22.04 -5.63 -0.24
CA ALA A 352 21.23 -4.93 -1.23
C ALA A 352 20.73 -5.87 -2.34
N ASP A 353 21.56 -6.83 -2.77
CA ASP A 353 21.21 -7.80 -3.81
C ASP A 353 20.17 -8.81 -3.30
N ALA A 354 20.25 -9.25 -2.04
CA ALA A 354 19.24 -10.11 -1.44
C ALA A 354 17.88 -9.40 -1.37
N CYS A 355 17.86 -8.09 -1.00
CA CYS A 355 16.64 -7.28 -1.00
C CYS A 355 16.02 -7.20 -2.39
N ARG A 356 16.80 -6.82 -3.42
CA ARG A 356 16.31 -6.74 -4.80
C ARG A 356 15.86 -8.09 -5.35
N SER A 357 16.60 -9.15 -5.09
CA SER A 357 16.26 -10.51 -5.51
C SER A 357 14.92 -10.99 -4.96
N LEU A 358 14.68 -10.78 -3.66
CA LEU A 358 13.38 -11.09 -3.04
C LEU A 358 12.23 -10.39 -3.76
N VAL A 359 12.39 -9.09 -4.03
CA VAL A 359 11.36 -8.28 -4.69
C VAL A 359 11.10 -8.79 -6.10
N ARG A 360 12.14 -8.96 -6.92
CA ARG A 360 12.01 -9.41 -8.31
C ARG A 360 11.34 -10.77 -8.43
N THR A 361 11.63 -11.69 -7.51
CA THR A 361 11.12 -13.07 -7.57
C THR A 361 9.72 -13.23 -6.98
N ARG A 362 9.32 -12.40 -6.02
CA ARG A 362 8.08 -12.60 -5.27
C ARG A 362 7.05 -11.49 -5.41
N PHE A 363 7.48 -10.24 -5.65
CA PHE A 363 6.66 -9.05 -5.51
C PHE A 363 6.68 -8.12 -6.72
N ASP A 364 7.40 -8.44 -7.79
CA ASP A 364 7.31 -7.66 -9.02
C ASP A 364 5.94 -7.80 -9.68
N TRP A 365 5.45 -6.74 -10.31
CA TRP A 365 4.08 -6.71 -10.85
C TRP A 365 3.74 -7.84 -11.81
N PRO A 366 4.63 -8.34 -12.70
CA PRO A 366 4.32 -9.51 -13.52
C PRO A 366 3.96 -10.75 -12.68
N VAL A 367 4.66 -10.97 -11.56
CA VAL A 367 4.40 -12.09 -10.63
C VAL A 367 3.04 -11.91 -9.93
N ILE A 368 2.77 -10.71 -9.46
CA ILE A 368 1.51 -10.37 -8.78
C ILE A 368 0.32 -10.46 -9.73
N ALA A 369 0.47 -9.96 -10.96
CA ALA A 369 -0.57 -10.05 -11.97
C ALA A 369 -0.88 -11.51 -12.36
N ALA A 370 0.13 -12.37 -12.47
CA ALA A 370 -0.07 -13.80 -12.73
C ALA A 370 -0.87 -14.49 -11.62
N ARG A 371 -0.56 -14.18 -10.34
CA ARG A 371 -1.32 -14.69 -9.17
C ARG A 371 -2.75 -14.17 -9.18
N THR A 372 -2.96 -12.88 -9.45
CA THR A 372 -4.29 -12.26 -9.54
C THR A 372 -5.11 -12.90 -10.67
N ALA A 373 -4.51 -13.12 -11.85
CA ALA A 373 -5.15 -13.77 -12.97
C ALA A 373 -5.58 -15.22 -12.66
N ALA A 374 -4.80 -15.94 -11.85
CA ALA A 374 -5.18 -17.28 -11.40
C ALA A 374 -6.44 -17.25 -10.52
N VAL A 375 -6.53 -16.28 -9.57
CA VAL A 375 -7.73 -16.10 -8.74
C VAL A 375 -8.95 -15.74 -9.61
N TYR A 376 -8.78 -14.84 -10.59
CA TYR A 376 -9.87 -14.45 -11.49
C TYR A 376 -10.39 -15.63 -12.30
N ARG A 377 -9.49 -16.47 -12.84
CA ARG A 377 -9.90 -17.70 -13.54
C ARG A 377 -10.61 -18.69 -12.61
N GLY A 378 -10.12 -18.87 -11.39
CA GLY A 378 -10.78 -19.70 -10.37
C GLY A 378 -12.14 -19.16 -9.91
N ALA A 379 -12.43 -17.88 -10.07
CA ALA A 379 -13.75 -17.31 -9.79
C ALA A 379 -14.77 -17.57 -10.93
N LEU A 380 -14.30 -18.00 -12.11
CA LEU A 380 -15.13 -18.31 -13.29
C LEU A 380 -15.41 -19.80 -13.43
N SER A 381 -14.68 -20.65 -12.73
CA SER A 381 -14.92 -22.11 -12.65
C SER A 381 -15.95 -22.43 -11.57
#